data_4350d06cf1906a685509df876c03aa17
#
_entry.id   4350d06cf1906a685509df876c03aa17
#
_cell.length_a   1.000
_cell.length_b   1.000
_cell.length_c   1.000
_cell.angle_alpha   90.00
_cell.angle_beta   90.00
_cell.angle_gamma   90.00
#
_symmetry.space_group_name_H-M   'P 1'
#
loop_
_entity.id
_entity.type
_entity.pdbx_description
1 polymer ?
#
loop_
_entity_poly.entity_id
_entity_poly.type
_entity_poly.pdbx_seq_one_letter_code
_entity_poly.pdbx_strand_id
1 'polypeptide(L)'
;MGRLSELVILFEMFCFVSKNLTRCLELLLPCITLAFASCASPAPVGMVLIPAGEFSMGSVDSLARADERPIHRVRLNAFWMDATEVTNEQFAKFIEATGYKTMAERPVDWEELKKQVPEGTPKPPDEMLQAGSLVFTPPTKSVSTNDASQWWVWTTGATWKHPEGSAIAIDDRMDHPVVQVAYVDAVAYTKWAGKRLPTEAEWEYAARGGLDGKTNCWGNEPIDPTRANTWQGEFPLRNDKLDGFTRTAPAKSFAPNGYGLYDMSGNVWEWCADQYRPDTYAIRAQLIEKGASADNPQGPSSSFDPNNPDAPEVRVNRGGSFLCNDSYCASYRPSARMATTPDTSLSHLGFRCVQSLSK
;
A
#
# COMPACT_ATOMS: atom_id res chain seq x y z
N MET A 1 48.08 29.82 73.55
CA MET A 1 48.47 29.25 72.27
C MET A 1 48.19 27.77 72.29
N GLY A 2 46.97 27.29 72.42
CA GLY A 2 46.67 25.87 72.57
C GLY A 2 45.28 25.43 72.13
N ARG A 3 44.54 26.25 71.39
CA ARG A 3 43.17 25.89 70.91
C ARG A 3 42.94 26.00 69.42
N LEU A 4 43.91 26.44 68.64
CA LEU A 4 43.79 26.51 67.15
C LEU A 4 44.35 25.28 66.38
N SER A 5 45.19 24.49 67.03
CA SER A 5 45.77 23.29 66.38
C SER A 5 44.85 22.07 66.34
N GLU A 6 43.95 21.93 67.31
CA GLU A 6 43.00 20.81 67.37
C GLU A 6 41.81 20.95 66.37
N LEU A 7 41.45 22.21 66.06
CA LEU A 7 40.33 22.44 65.08
C LEU A 7 40.72 22.20 63.64
N VAL A 8 42.03 22.34 63.32
CA VAL A 8 42.51 22.09 61.94
C VAL A 8 42.65 20.61 61.66
N ILE A 9 43.02 19.79 62.64
CA ILE A 9 43.12 18.35 62.50
C ILE A 9 41.74 17.69 62.38
N LEU A 10 40.73 18.16 63.06
CA LEU A 10 39.34 17.69 62.92
C LEU A 10 38.71 18.06 61.54
N PHE A 11 39.09 19.21 61.02
CA PHE A 11 38.58 19.63 59.69
C PHE A 11 39.21 18.83 58.53
N GLU A 12 40.49 18.51 58.64
CA GLU A 12 41.17 17.67 57.63
C GLU A 12 40.70 16.20 57.68
N MET A 13 40.43 15.65 58.87
CA MET A 13 39.85 14.30 59.01
C MET A 13 38.44 14.21 58.43
N PHE A 14 37.58 15.28 58.62
CA PHE A 14 36.25 15.30 58.06
C PHE A 14 36.24 15.44 56.54
N CYS A 15 37.16 16.20 55.95
CA CYS A 15 37.33 16.30 54.51
C CYS A 15 37.89 14.98 53.88
N PHE A 16 38.71 14.25 54.61
CA PHE A 16 39.25 12.97 54.10
C PHE A 16 38.23 11.85 54.10
N VAL A 17 37.32 11.79 55.07
CA VAL A 17 36.21 10.83 55.13
C VAL A 17 35.14 11.16 54.09
N SER A 18 34.85 12.46 53.88
CA SER A 18 33.89 12.89 52.85
C SER A 18 34.37 12.59 51.42
N LYS A 19 35.67 12.80 51.11
CA LYS A 19 36.22 12.49 49.79
C LYS A 19 36.27 10.98 49.47
N ASN A 20 36.43 10.11 50.45
CA ASN A 20 36.43 8.66 50.25
C ASN A 20 35.01 8.07 50.16
N LEU A 21 34.01 8.67 50.82
CA LEU A 21 32.61 8.24 50.66
C LEU A 21 32.06 8.58 49.26
N THR A 22 32.44 9.75 48.70
CA THR A 22 32.01 10.13 47.34
C THR A 22 32.69 9.25 46.28
N ARG A 23 33.94 8.85 46.47
CA ARG A 23 34.63 7.92 45.57
C ARG A 23 34.10 6.48 45.62
N CYS A 24 33.60 6.00 46.75
CA CYS A 24 32.95 4.70 46.84
C CYS A 24 31.55 4.69 46.23
N LEU A 25 30.85 5.85 46.22
CA LEU A 25 29.52 5.98 45.60
C LEU A 25 29.61 6.12 44.07
N GLU A 26 30.71 6.69 43.54
CA GLU A 26 30.94 6.79 42.07
C GLU A 26 31.38 5.47 41.42
N LEU A 27 31.87 4.50 42.19
CA LEU A 27 32.28 3.17 41.71
C LEU A 27 31.13 2.13 41.72
N LEU A 28 29.95 2.48 42.28
CA LEU A 28 28.78 1.59 42.34
C LEU A 28 27.67 1.98 41.35
N LEU A 29 27.81 3.09 40.60
CA LEU A 29 26.81 3.53 39.61
C LEU A 29 26.99 3.08 38.17
N PRO A 30 28.08 2.44 37.68
CA PRO A 30 28.13 2.00 36.30
C PRO A 30 27.59 0.58 36.05
N CYS A 31 26.95 -0.09 37.01
CA CYS A 31 26.49 -1.47 36.84
C CYS A 31 24.99 -1.67 36.65
N ILE A 32 24.18 -0.62 36.52
CA ILE A 32 22.71 -0.76 36.33
C ILE A 32 22.22 -0.26 34.95
N THR A 33 23.11 0.16 34.06
CA THR A 33 22.75 0.41 32.66
C THR A 33 23.08 -0.76 31.75
N LEU A 34 23.00 -1.98 32.24
CA LEU A 34 23.05 -3.16 31.37
C LEU A 34 21.65 -3.49 30.86
N ALA A 35 21.43 -2.97 29.66
CA ALA A 35 20.81 -3.67 28.57
C ALA A 35 19.41 -4.27 28.82
N PHE A 36 18.38 -3.49 28.70
CA PHE A 36 17.30 -3.93 27.84
C PHE A 36 17.73 -3.66 26.39
N ALA A 37 18.74 -4.35 25.89
CA ALA A 37 18.84 -4.65 24.49
C ALA A 37 17.63 -5.55 24.21
N SER A 38 16.51 -4.92 23.90
CA SER A 38 15.41 -5.61 23.22
C SER A 38 16.06 -6.33 22.06
N CYS A 39 16.03 -7.67 22.04
CA CYS A 39 16.31 -8.47 20.86
C CYS A 39 15.24 -8.12 19.81
N ALA A 40 15.29 -6.92 19.28
CA ALA A 40 14.51 -6.57 18.11
C ALA A 40 15.02 -7.48 17.00
N SER A 41 14.19 -8.37 16.50
CA SER A 41 14.49 -9.14 15.32
C SER A 41 14.99 -8.18 14.24
N PRO A 42 16.05 -8.55 13.48
CA PRO A 42 16.55 -7.68 12.43
C PRO A 42 15.42 -7.33 11.47
N ALA A 43 15.43 -6.09 10.98
CA ALA A 43 14.44 -5.63 10.01
C ALA A 43 14.38 -6.57 8.81
N PRO A 44 13.20 -7.04 8.39
CA PRO A 44 13.08 -7.84 7.19
C PRO A 44 13.63 -7.06 5.98
N VAL A 45 14.33 -7.76 5.10
CA VAL A 45 14.98 -7.14 3.93
C VAL A 45 13.95 -6.41 3.06
N GLY A 46 14.23 -5.15 2.73
CA GLY A 46 13.37 -4.34 1.86
C GLY A 46 12.09 -3.81 2.53
N MET A 47 11.93 -4.01 3.84
CA MET A 47 10.77 -3.53 4.58
C MET A 47 11.11 -2.34 5.49
N VAL A 48 10.11 -1.50 5.75
CA VAL A 48 10.17 -0.37 6.65
C VAL A 48 9.25 -0.62 7.84
N LEU A 49 9.68 -0.27 9.05
CA LEU A 49 8.84 -0.32 10.23
C LEU A 49 7.85 0.85 10.22
N ILE A 50 6.58 0.54 10.16
CA ILE A 50 5.50 1.50 10.35
C ILE A 50 5.18 1.53 11.84
N PRO A 51 5.31 2.69 12.51
CA PRO A 51 5.10 2.78 13.95
C PRO A 51 3.63 2.54 14.32
N ALA A 52 3.38 2.07 15.53
CA ALA A 52 2.02 2.07 16.07
C ALA A 52 1.50 3.51 16.22
N GLY A 53 0.22 3.72 15.98
CA GLY A 53 -0.36 5.05 16.11
C GLY A 53 -1.83 5.12 15.77
N GLU A 54 -2.36 6.33 15.83
CA GLU A 54 -3.74 6.64 15.44
C GLU A 54 -3.74 7.67 14.32
N PHE A 55 -4.72 7.57 13.44
CA PHE A 55 -4.90 8.54 12.36
C PHE A 55 -6.38 8.73 12.00
N SER A 56 -6.64 9.77 11.25
CA SER A 56 -7.94 10.08 10.66
C SER A 56 -8.05 9.40 9.29
N MET A 57 -8.75 8.25 9.23
CA MET A 57 -8.98 7.50 8.00
C MET A 57 -10.10 8.15 7.19
N GLY A 58 -9.89 8.29 5.89
CA GLY A 58 -10.83 8.95 4.97
C GLY A 58 -10.48 10.41 4.68
N SER A 59 -11.37 11.13 4.00
CA SER A 59 -11.18 12.53 3.62
C SER A 59 -12.49 13.29 3.53
N VAL A 60 -12.42 14.61 3.77
CA VAL A 60 -13.49 15.60 3.46
C VAL A 60 -13.06 16.58 2.37
N ASP A 61 -11.89 16.34 1.76
CA ASP A 61 -11.40 17.10 0.62
C ASP A 61 -12.46 17.22 -0.49
N SER A 62 -12.36 18.26 -1.31
CA SER A 62 -13.29 18.51 -2.43
C SER A 62 -13.27 17.39 -3.49
N LEU A 63 -12.15 16.67 -3.61
CA LEU A 63 -11.99 15.53 -4.50
C LEU A 63 -12.43 14.19 -3.86
N ALA A 64 -12.75 14.19 -2.54
CA ALA A 64 -13.13 12.97 -1.84
C ALA A 64 -14.51 12.48 -2.27
N ARG A 65 -14.59 11.21 -2.65
CA ARG A 65 -15.83 10.52 -3.00
C ARG A 65 -16.64 10.15 -1.77
N ALA A 66 -17.88 9.73 -1.98
CA ALA A 66 -18.80 9.34 -0.89
C ALA A 66 -18.23 8.16 -0.07
N ASP A 67 -17.56 7.22 -0.70
CA ASP A 67 -16.97 6.04 -0.07
C ASP A 67 -15.67 6.32 0.74
N GLU A 68 -15.13 7.52 0.63
CA GLU A 68 -14.02 8.03 1.46
C GLU A 68 -14.52 8.71 2.74
N ARG A 69 -15.83 8.75 2.99
CA ARG A 69 -16.50 9.49 4.07
C ARG A 69 -17.38 8.59 4.95
N PRO A 70 -17.61 8.99 6.21
CA PRO A 70 -16.97 10.10 6.95
C PRO A 70 -15.54 9.79 7.38
N ILE A 71 -14.79 10.84 7.73
CA ILE A 71 -13.52 10.65 8.46
C ILE A 71 -13.84 9.99 9.81
N HIS A 72 -13.01 9.03 10.21
CA HIS A 72 -13.12 8.36 11.51
C HIS A 72 -11.72 7.98 12.03
N ARG A 73 -11.61 7.88 13.36
CA ARG A 73 -10.33 7.53 14.00
C ARG A 73 -10.08 6.03 13.93
N VAL A 74 -8.84 5.66 13.57
CA VAL A 74 -8.36 4.27 13.54
C VAL A 74 -7.05 4.20 14.28
N ARG A 75 -6.86 3.13 15.08
CA ARG A 75 -5.61 2.82 15.76
C ARG A 75 -5.00 1.55 15.16
N LEU A 76 -3.69 1.59 14.92
CA LEU A 76 -2.94 0.46 14.38
C LEU A 76 -1.76 0.11 15.27
N ASN A 77 -1.49 -1.17 15.41
CA ASN A 77 -0.22 -1.65 15.94
C ASN A 77 0.89 -1.38 14.93
N ALA A 78 2.15 -1.42 15.39
CA ALA A 78 3.29 -1.38 14.49
C ALA A 78 3.35 -2.64 13.61
N PHE A 79 3.82 -2.48 12.37
CA PHE A 79 4.01 -3.57 11.40
C PHE A 79 5.13 -3.23 10.42
N TRP A 80 5.68 -4.23 9.76
CA TRP A 80 6.60 -4.06 8.65
C TRP A 80 5.84 -3.94 7.33
N MET A 81 6.24 -3.03 6.44
CA MET A 81 5.69 -2.88 5.09
C MET A 81 6.83 -2.85 4.07
N ASP A 82 6.65 -3.51 2.93
CA ASP A 82 7.58 -3.40 1.81
C ASP A 82 7.75 -1.93 1.42
N ALA A 83 9.01 -1.50 1.28
CA ALA A 83 9.32 -0.10 0.94
C ALA A 83 8.76 0.32 -0.43
N THR A 84 8.55 -0.65 -1.32
CA THR A 84 8.02 -0.47 -2.68
C THR A 84 6.92 -1.48 -2.94
N GLU A 85 6.24 -1.36 -4.07
CA GLU A 85 5.46 -2.46 -4.65
C GLU A 85 6.37 -3.67 -4.90
N VAL A 86 5.81 -4.87 -4.97
CA VAL A 86 6.53 -6.07 -5.39
C VAL A 86 6.99 -5.90 -6.83
N THR A 87 8.29 -6.04 -7.07
CA THR A 87 8.87 -5.89 -8.41
C THR A 87 8.75 -7.15 -9.27
N ASN A 88 8.93 -7.00 -10.58
CA ASN A 88 8.99 -8.11 -11.52
C ASN A 88 10.08 -9.12 -11.14
N GLU A 89 11.27 -8.65 -10.69
CA GLU A 89 12.34 -9.52 -10.21
C GLU A 89 11.91 -10.37 -9.01
N GLN A 90 11.24 -9.75 -8.05
CA GLN A 90 10.76 -10.45 -6.85
C GLN A 90 9.68 -11.48 -7.20
N PHE A 91 8.75 -11.10 -8.09
CA PHE A 91 7.69 -11.99 -8.54
C PHE A 91 8.23 -13.16 -9.39
N ALA A 92 9.24 -12.91 -10.23
CA ALA A 92 9.91 -13.96 -10.99
C ALA A 92 10.51 -15.05 -10.09
N LYS A 93 11.14 -14.66 -8.96
CA LYS A 93 11.67 -15.60 -7.95
C LYS A 93 10.56 -16.49 -7.36
N PHE A 94 9.38 -15.93 -7.11
CA PHE A 94 8.22 -16.70 -6.66
C PHE A 94 7.78 -17.73 -7.71
N ILE A 95 7.65 -17.29 -8.97
CA ILE A 95 7.24 -18.18 -10.07
C ILE A 95 8.27 -19.30 -10.28
N GLU A 96 9.57 -18.96 -10.27
CA GLU A 96 10.65 -19.94 -10.41
C GLU A 96 10.61 -20.99 -9.29
N ALA A 97 10.41 -20.54 -8.04
CA ALA A 97 10.40 -21.42 -6.87
C ALA A 97 9.16 -22.33 -6.78
N THR A 98 8.03 -21.93 -7.37
CA THR A 98 6.74 -22.60 -7.13
C THR A 98 6.10 -23.20 -8.39
N GLY A 99 6.49 -22.76 -9.58
CA GLY A 99 5.81 -23.09 -10.82
C GLY A 99 4.37 -22.53 -10.89
N TYR A 100 4.04 -21.53 -10.06
CA TYR A 100 2.69 -20.94 -10.02
C TYR A 100 2.29 -20.35 -11.37
N LYS A 101 1.05 -20.56 -11.77
CA LYS A 101 0.44 -19.92 -12.95
C LYS A 101 -0.57 -18.88 -12.50
N THR A 102 -0.37 -17.63 -12.90
CA THR A 102 -1.28 -16.52 -12.58
C THR A 102 -2.63 -16.67 -13.26
N MET A 103 -3.63 -15.90 -12.80
CA MET A 103 -4.95 -15.87 -13.43
C MET A 103 -4.85 -15.50 -14.92
N ALA A 104 -4.05 -14.50 -15.26
CA ALA A 104 -3.82 -14.08 -16.65
C ALA A 104 -3.18 -15.16 -17.55
N GLU A 105 -2.54 -16.18 -16.98
CA GLU A 105 -1.94 -17.31 -17.68
C GLU A 105 -2.90 -18.50 -17.83
N ARG A 106 -4.15 -18.37 -17.35
CA ARG A 106 -5.18 -19.42 -17.45
C ARG A 106 -6.26 -19.02 -18.45
N PRO A 107 -6.78 -19.95 -19.25
CA PRO A 107 -7.98 -19.68 -20.02
C PRO A 107 -9.14 -19.26 -19.12
N VAL A 108 -9.99 -18.37 -19.64
CA VAL A 108 -11.19 -17.92 -18.92
C VAL A 108 -12.20 -19.05 -18.87
N ASP A 109 -12.64 -19.40 -17.65
CA ASP A 109 -13.75 -20.35 -17.47
C ASP A 109 -15.07 -19.62 -17.70
N TRP A 110 -15.77 -19.97 -18.79
CA TRP A 110 -17.06 -19.36 -19.08
C TRP A 110 -18.13 -19.66 -18.03
N GLU A 111 -18.08 -20.84 -17.40
CA GLU A 111 -19.05 -21.22 -16.37
C GLU A 111 -18.90 -20.38 -15.08
N GLU A 112 -17.68 -19.91 -14.82
CA GLU A 112 -17.44 -18.97 -13.73
C GLU A 112 -17.73 -17.53 -14.15
N LEU A 113 -17.31 -17.12 -15.35
CA LEU A 113 -17.52 -15.75 -15.87
C LEU A 113 -19.02 -15.43 -15.99
N LYS A 114 -19.83 -16.37 -16.46
CA LYS A 114 -21.28 -16.14 -16.62
C LYS A 114 -22.03 -15.85 -15.32
N LYS A 115 -21.44 -16.18 -14.16
CA LYS A 115 -22.00 -15.82 -12.84
C LYS A 115 -21.79 -14.34 -12.49
N GLN A 116 -20.90 -13.66 -13.21
CA GLN A 116 -20.50 -12.26 -12.97
C GLN A 116 -21.09 -11.29 -13.99
N VAL A 117 -21.77 -11.79 -15.00
CA VAL A 117 -22.40 -10.99 -16.06
C VAL A 117 -23.93 -11.15 -16.01
N PRO A 118 -24.71 -10.20 -16.57
CA PRO A 118 -26.17 -10.29 -16.60
C PRO A 118 -26.67 -11.62 -17.17
N GLU A 119 -27.75 -12.15 -16.59
CA GLU A 119 -28.40 -13.37 -17.08
C GLU A 119 -28.77 -13.23 -18.55
N GLY A 120 -28.51 -14.28 -19.34
CA GLY A 120 -28.75 -14.27 -20.79
C GLY A 120 -27.60 -13.67 -21.62
N THR A 121 -26.52 -13.21 -21.00
CA THR A 121 -25.32 -12.78 -21.73
C THR A 121 -24.79 -13.93 -22.59
N PRO A 122 -24.64 -13.77 -23.94
CA PRO A 122 -24.14 -14.83 -24.79
C PRO A 122 -22.68 -15.15 -24.50
N LYS A 123 -22.30 -16.43 -24.65
CA LYS A 123 -20.88 -16.83 -24.55
C LYS A 123 -20.05 -16.05 -25.59
N PRO A 124 -18.95 -15.39 -25.18
CA PRO A 124 -18.06 -14.74 -26.14
C PRO A 124 -17.37 -15.78 -27.06
N PRO A 125 -16.80 -15.34 -28.18
CA PRO A 125 -15.96 -16.19 -29.02
C PRO A 125 -14.83 -16.84 -28.22
N ASP A 126 -14.44 -18.08 -28.56
CA ASP A 126 -13.42 -18.84 -27.82
C ASP A 126 -12.05 -18.15 -27.82
N GLU A 127 -11.75 -17.30 -28.81
CA GLU A 127 -10.55 -16.46 -28.82
C GLU A 127 -10.50 -15.46 -27.67
N MET A 128 -11.65 -14.96 -27.22
CA MET A 128 -11.77 -14.06 -26.08
C MET A 128 -11.71 -14.80 -24.73
N LEU A 129 -11.81 -16.11 -24.74
CA LEU A 129 -11.69 -16.96 -23.54
C LEU A 129 -10.27 -17.54 -23.39
N GLN A 130 -9.35 -17.22 -24.30
CA GLN A 130 -7.94 -17.58 -24.14
C GLN A 130 -7.30 -16.80 -23.00
N ALA A 131 -6.21 -17.38 -22.45
CA ALA A 131 -5.40 -16.72 -21.43
C ALA A 131 -4.99 -15.31 -21.87
N GLY A 132 -5.20 -14.34 -21.01
CA GLY A 132 -4.97 -12.93 -21.31
C GLY A 132 -5.44 -12.03 -20.18
N SER A 133 -5.43 -10.74 -20.43
CA SER A 133 -5.81 -9.73 -19.44
C SER A 133 -6.21 -8.42 -20.09
N LEU A 134 -6.76 -7.50 -19.28
CA LEU A 134 -7.10 -6.15 -19.73
C LEU A 134 -5.85 -5.27 -19.80
N VAL A 135 -5.62 -4.70 -20.96
CA VAL A 135 -4.51 -3.79 -21.26
C VAL A 135 -5.06 -2.40 -21.58
N PHE A 136 -4.50 -1.38 -20.94
CA PHE A 136 -4.78 0.00 -21.31
C PHE A 136 -4.20 0.28 -22.69
N THR A 137 -5.09 0.68 -23.61
CA THR A 137 -4.76 1.01 -24.99
C THR A 137 -5.34 2.39 -25.30
N PRO A 138 -4.52 3.44 -25.44
CA PRO A 138 -5.02 4.77 -25.75
C PRO A 138 -5.86 4.79 -27.02
N PRO A 139 -7.05 5.40 -27.03
CA PRO A 139 -7.83 5.57 -28.24
C PRO A 139 -7.14 6.54 -29.21
N THR A 140 -7.47 6.44 -30.51
CA THR A 140 -6.90 7.31 -31.54
C THR A 140 -7.65 8.63 -31.71
N LYS A 141 -8.77 8.80 -31.01
CA LYS A 141 -9.62 10.01 -31.03
C LYS A 141 -10.19 10.23 -29.64
N SER A 142 -10.66 11.45 -29.37
CA SER A 142 -11.35 11.78 -28.12
C SER A 142 -12.57 10.88 -27.92
N VAL A 143 -12.73 10.34 -26.70
CA VAL A 143 -13.81 9.44 -26.30
C VAL A 143 -14.42 9.93 -24.98
N SER A 144 -15.63 9.46 -24.68
CA SER A 144 -16.25 9.75 -23.37
C SER A 144 -15.53 8.99 -22.26
N THR A 145 -15.12 9.71 -21.20
CA THR A 145 -14.52 9.10 -20.01
C THR A 145 -15.51 8.31 -19.15
N ASN A 146 -16.79 8.32 -19.49
CA ASN A 146 -17.82 7.53 -18.80
C ASN A 146 -17.89 6.07 -19.29
N ASP A 147 -17.12 5.71 -20.33
CA ASP A 147 -17.13 4.38 -20.91
C ASP A 147 -15.69 3.83 -20.99
N ALA A 148 -15.29 3.12 -19.95
CA ALA A 148 -13.95 2.55 -19.82
C ALA A 148 -13.62 1.49 -20.89
N SER A 149 -14.61 0.89 -21.55
CA SER A 149 -14.40 -0.06 -22.66
C SER A 149 -13.70 0.57 -23.87
N GLN A 150 -13.67 1.91 -23.95
CA GLN A 150 -13.00 2.64 -25.02
C GLN A 150 -11.46 2.56 -24.96
N TRP A 151 -10.88 2.21 -23.79
CA TRP A 151 -9.42 2.10 -23.59
C TRP A 151 -8.96 0.86 -22.82
N TRP A 152 -9.88 0.03 -22.31
CA TRP A 152 -9.53 -1.27 -21.75
C TRP A 152 -9.81 -2.36 -22.78
N VAL A 153 -8.76 -3.00 -23.24
CA VAL A 153 -8.84 -4.01 -24.30
C VAL A 153 -8.38 -5.36 -23.75
N TRP A 154 -9.24 -6.38 -23.87
CA TRP A 154 -8.81 -7.76 -23.61
C TRP A 154 -7.71 -8.15 -24.59
N THR A 155 -6.55 -8.50 -24.09
CA THR A 155 -5.37 -8.83 -24.90
C THR A 155 -4.91 -10.24 -24.57
N THR A 156 -5.10 -11.15 -25.52
CA THR A 156 -4.62 -12.53 -25.42
C THR A 156 -3.10 -12.55 -25.25
N GLY A 157 -2.63 -13.36 -24.27
CA GLY A 157 -1.21 -13.45 -23.95
C GLY A 157 -0.67 -12.29 -23.08
N ALA A 158 -1.51 -11.33 -22.70
CA ALA A 158 -1.13 -10.35 -21.68
C ALA A 158 -1.04 -11.05 -20.31
N THR A 159 0.15 -11.01 -19.71
CA THR A 159 0.49 -11.66 -18.43
C THR A 159 1.48 -10.80 -17.67
N TRP A 160 1.86 -11.20 -16.47
CA TRP A 160 2.91 -10.51 -15.73
C TRP A 160 4.26 -10.42 -16.47
N LYS A 161 4.59 -11.42 -17.32
CA LYS A 161 5.79 -11.41 -18.17
C LYS A 161 5.65 -10.58 -19.44
N HIS A 162 4.43 -10.37 -19.88
CA HIS A 162 4.08 -9.70 -21.12
C HIS A 162 2.91 -8.73 -20.88
N PRO A 163 3.10 -7.66 -20.07
CA PRO A 163 1.99 -6.87 -19.54
C PRO A 163 1.18 -6.11 -20.60
N GLU A 164 1.72 -5.94 -21.81
CA GLU A 164 1.03 -5.34 -22.96
C GLU A 164 0.73 -6.36 -24.08
N GLY A 165 0.84 -7.65 -23.79
CA GLY A 165 0.65 -8.75 -24.76
C GLY A 165 1.96 -9.45 -25.15
N SER A 166 1.85 -10.59 -25.83
CA SER A 166 2.95 -11.53 -26.08
C SER A 166 4.17 -10.96 -26.80
N ALA A 167 4.03 -9.84 -27.51
CA ALA A 167 5.12 -9.21 -28.25
C ALA A 167 6.08 -8.36 -27.36
N ILE A 168 5.70 -8.05 -26.11
CA ILE A 168 6.44 -7.13 -25.24
C ILE A 168 6.77 -7.83 -23.92
N ALA A 169 8.04 -8.21 -23.74
CA ALA A 169 8.55 -8.81 -22.51
C ALA A 169 8.99 -7.73 -21.50
N ILE A 170 9.25 -8.15 -20.26
CA ILE A 170 9.68 -7.28 -19.17
C ILE A 170 11.19 -7.34 -18.90
N ASP A 171 12.00 -7.90 -19.77
CA ASP A 171 13.43 -8.16 -19.52
C ASP A 171 14.23 -6.90 -19.15
N ASP A 172 13.79 -5.74 -19.62
CA ASP A 172 14.34 -4.42 -19.31
C ASP A 172 13.60 -3.69 -18.17
N ARG A 173 12.63 -4.34 -17.49
CA ARG A 173 11.74 -3.76 -16.47
C ARG A 173 11.68 -4.62 -15.20
N MET A 174 12.78 -5.29 -14.84
CA MET A 174 12.81 -6.18 -13.68
C MET A 174 12.66 -5.45 -12.35
N ASP A 175 13.02 -4.17 -12.28
CA ASP A 175 12.87 -3.27 -11.14
C ASP A 175 11.54 -2.49 -11.12
N HIS A 176 10.68 -2.66 -12.14
CA HIS A 176 9.32 -2.12 -12.14
C HIS A 176 8.38 -2.96 -11.29
N PRO A 177 7.25 -2.37 -10.79
CA PRO A 177 6.22 -3.15 -10.12
C PRO A 177 5.66 -4.23 -11.03
N VAL A 178 5.40 -5.41 -10.48
CA VAL A 178 4.65 -6.45 -11.19
C VAL A 178 3.21 -5.99 -11.38
N VAL A 179 2.70 -6.17 -12.58
CA VAL A 179 1.30 -5.92 -12.97
C VAL A 179 0.68 -7.15 -13.62
N GLN A 180 -0.57 -7.09 -14.03
CA GLN A 180 -1.30 -8.24 -14.56
C GLN A 180 -1.40 -9.40 -13.56
N VAL A 181 -1.52 -9.04 -12.27
CA VAL A 181 -1.69 -9.95 -11.15
C VAL A 181 -3.04 -9.74 -10.49
N ALA A 182 -3.83 -10.79 -10.39
CA ALA A 182 -5.10 -10.80 -9.69
C ALA A 182 -4.89 -10.86 -8.17
N TYR A 183 -5.94 -10.59 -7.39
CA TYR A 183 -5.88 -10.71 -5.93
C TYR A 183 -5.41 -12.09 -5.46
N VAL A 184 -5.90 -13.15 -6.10
CA VAL A 184 -5.52 -14.52 -5.75
C VAL A 184 -4.04 -14.79 -6.01
N ASP A 185 -3.45 -14.16 -7.02
CA ASP A 185 -2.01 -14.26 -7.34
C ASP A 185 -1.17 -13.53 -6.29
N ALA A 186 -1.60 -12.31 -5.90
CA ALA A 186 -0.96 -11.55 -4.83
C ALA A 186 -1.01 -12.32 -3.49
N VAL A 187 -2.13 -12.95 -3.14
CA VAL A 187 -2.26 -13.79 -1.95
C VAL A 187 -1.34 -15.01 -2.02
N ALA A 188 -1.21 -15.65 -3.20
CA ALA A 188 -0.29 -16.78 -3.37
C ALA A 188 1.17 -16.35 -3.15
N TYR A 189 1.57 -15.22 -3.72
CA TYR A 189 2.90 -14.63 -3.49
C TYR A 189 3.15 -14.34 -2.01
N THR A 190 2.21 -13.65 -1.33
CA THR A 190 2.41 -13.27 0.08
C THR A 190 2.59 -14.49 0.98
N LYS A 191 1.83 -15.57 0.74
CA LYS A 191 1.98 -16.84 1.48
C LYS A 191 3.36 -17.47 1.28
N TRP A 192 3.85 -17.50 0.04
CA TRP A 192 5.19 -18.00 -0.27
C TRP A 192 6.26 -17.17 0.43
N ALA A 193 6.13 -15.84 0.41
CA ALA A 193 7.07 -14.90 1.02
C ALA A 193 7.01 -14.86 2.56
N GLY A 194 6.07 -15.58 3.22
CA GLY A 194 5.85 -15.48 4.67
C GLY A 194 5.29 -14.11 5.11
N LYS A 195 4.57 -13.45 4.22
CA LYS A 195 3.98 -12.12 4.38
C LYS A 195 2.44 -12.18 4.21
N ARG A 196 1.80 -11.03 4.19
CA ARG A 196 0.38 -10.86 3.85
C ARG A 196 0.14 -9.55 3.08
N LEU A 197 -1.02 -9.39 2.49
CA LEU A 197 -1.47 -8.09 2.01
C LEU A 197 -1.75 -7.15 3.18
N PRO A 198 -1.57 -5.84 3.02
CA PRO A 198 -2.00 -4.84 4.00
C PRO A 198 -3.53 -4.84 4.10
N THR A 199 -4.06 -4.56 5.29
CA THR A 199 -5.44 -4.08 5.38
C THR A 199 -5.53 -2.70 4.74
N GLU A 200 -6.73 -2.30 4.33
CA GLU A 200 -6.97 -0.97 3.79
C GLU A 200 -6.53 0.14 4.76
N ALA A 201 -6.77 -0.06 6.05
CA ALA A 201 -6.37 0.89 7.09
C ALA A 201 -4.85 0.96 7.26
N GLU A 202 -4.15 -0.18 7.23
CA GLU A 202 -2.68 -0.22 7.27
C GLU A 202 -2.09 0.49 6.05
N TRP A 203 -2.67 0.25 4.86
CA TRP A 203 -2.22 0.89 3.63
C TRP A 203 -2.36 2.40 3.70
N GLU A 204 -3.56 2.93 4.08
CA GLU A 204 -3.79 4.37 4.16
C GLU A 204 -2.91 5.05 5.22
N TYR A 205 -2.78 4.44 6.40
CA TYR A 205 -1.92 4.95 7.47
C TYR A 205 -0.46 5.06 7.00
N ALA A 206 0.04 4.01 6.38
CA ALA A 206 1.40 3.96 5.83
C ALA A 206 1.60 4.99 4.71
N ALA A 207 0.63 5.12 3.79
CA ALA A 207 0.66 6.09 2.69
C ALA A 207 0.72 7.53 3.18
N ARG A 208 0.02 7.86 4.27
CA ARG A 208 0.07 9.19 4.88
C ARG A 208 1.44 9.56 5.44
N GLY A 209 2.31 8.61 5.74
CA GLY A 209 3.69 8.89 6.15
C GLY A 209 3.81 9.82 7.38
N GLY A 210 2.83 9.82 8.29
CA GLY A 210 2.75 10.71 9.44
C GLY A 210 2.03 12.04 9.18
N LEU A 211 1.57 12.30 7.95
CA LEU A 211 0.83 13.50 7.56
C LEU A 211 -0.69 13.28 7.69
N ASP A 212 -1.20 13.25 8.94
CA ASP A 212 -2.62 13.06 9.21
C ASP A 212 -3.48 14.18 8.60
N GLY A 213 -4.58 13.81 7.93
CA GLY A 213 -5.55 14.74 7.34
C GLY A 213 -5.05 15.53 6.10
N LYS A 214 -3.90 15.19 5.54
CA LYS A 214 -3.40 15.82 4.30
C LYS A 214 -4.00 15.17 3.05
N THR A 215 -4.11 15.97 1.98
CA THR A 215 -4.69 15.54 0.71
C THR A 215 -3.82 14.50 0.01
N ASN A 216 -2.49 14.67 0.04
CA ASN A 216 -1.52 13.83 -0.65
C ASN A 216 -0.48 13.25 0.33
N CYS A 217 0.28 12.25 -0.12
CA CYS A 217 1.36 11.63 0.65
C CYS A 217 2.51 12.59 1.00
N TRP A 218 2.61 13.74 0.34
CA TRP A 218 3.59 14.82 0.55
C TRP A 218 3.02 16.07 1.20
N GLY A 219 1.72 16.16 1.43
CA GLY A 219 1.06 17.33 2.04
C GLY A 219 -0.18 17.77 1.27
N ASN A 220 -0.42 19.08 1.20
CA ASN A 220 -1.57 19.66 0.51
C ASN A 220 -1.21 20.29 -0.86
N GLU A 221 0.07 20.30 -1.21
CA GLU A 221 0.50 20.81 -2.51
C GLU A 221 -0.08 19.94 -3.63
N PRO A 222 -0.50 20.55 -4.75
CA PRO A 222 -1.00 19.81 -5.90
C PRO A 222 0.01 18.78 -6.41
N ILE A 223 -0.51 17.78 -7.13
CA ILE A 223 0.35 16.85 -7.88
C ILE A 223 1.16 17.60 -8.94
N ASP A 224 2.40 17.22 -9.07
CA ASP A 224 3.27 17.64 -10.18
C ASP A 224 4.10 16.44 -10.69
N PRO A 225 4.71 16.53 -11.88
CA PRO A 225 5.43 15.38 -12.48
C PRO A 225 6.65 14.89 -11.69
N THR A 226 7.12 15.62 -10.67
CA THR A 226 8.25 15.22 -9.83
C THR A 226 7.85 14.46 -8.58
N ARG A 227 6.53 14.32 -8.34
CA ARG A 227 5.96 13.75 -7.12
C ARG A 227 5.59 12.28 -7.25
N ALA A 228 5.05 11.89 -8.42
CA ALA A 228 4.55 10.56 -8.65
C ALA A 228 4.40 10.26 -10.14
N ASN A 229 4.44 8.99 -10.51
CA ASN A 229 4.10 8.53 -11.85
C ASN A 229 2.58 8.54 -12.03
N THR A 230 2.08 9.51 -12.79
CA THR A 230 0.66 9.72 -13.06
C THR A 230 0.46 10.17 -14.51
N TRP A 231 -0.78 10.31 -14.95
CA TRP A 231 -1.07 10.76 -16.30
C TRP A 231 -0.98 12.29 -16.43
N GLN A 232 -0.16 12.80 -17.34
CA GLN A 232 -0.06 14.23 -17.66
C GLN A 232 -0.60 14.48 -19.06
N GLY A 233 -1.66 15.25 -19.18
CA GLY A 233 -2.29 15.61 -20.44
C GLY A 233 -3.75 15.19 -20.52
N GLU A 234 -4.26 14.97 -21.73
CA GLU A 234 -5.66 14.66 -22.01
C GLU A 234 -5.92 13.15 -21.89
N PHE A 235 -6.52 12.74 -20.76
CA PHE A 235 -6.87 11.32 -20.56
C PHE A 235 -8.13 10.95 -21.37
N PRO A 236 -8.17 9.76 -21.98
CA PRO A 236 -7.14 8.73 -22.13
C PRO A 236 -6.33 8.84 -23.43
N LEU A 237 -6.44 9.97 -24.11
CA LEU A 237 -5.97 10.15 -25.50
C LEU A 237 -4.46 10.42 -25.59
N ARG A 238 -3.95 11.32 -24.74
CA ARG A 238 -2.58 11.82 -24.85
C ARG A 238 -1.93 11.99 -23.48
N ASN A 239 -0.83 11.27 -23.27
CA ASN A 239 0.05 11.49 -22.13
C ASN A 239 1.28 12.30 -22.58
N ASP A 240 1.50 13.46 -21.94
CA ASP A 240 2.63 14.36 -22.23
C ASP A 240 3.95 13.88 -21.62
N LYS A 241 3.94 12.83 -20.77
CA LYS A 241 5.11 12.18 -20.18
C LYS A 241 6.04 13.13 -19.43
N LEU A 242 5.50 14.10 -18.74
CA LEU A 242 6.31 15.10 -18.03
C LEU A 242 7.07 14.48 -16.84
N ASP A 243 6.59 13.37 -16.30
CA ASP A 243 7.27 12.53 -15.30
C ASP A 243 8.32 11.57 -15.90
N GLY A 244 8.41 11.49 -17.23
CA GLY A 244 9.34 10.61 -17.96
C GLY A 244 8.78 9.24 -18.36
N PHE A 245 7.56 8.88 -17.93
CA PHE A 245 7.02 7.55 -18.11
C PHE A 245 5.70 7.55 -18.91
N THR A 246 5.44 6.45 -19.60
CA THR A 246 4.15 6.21 -20.29
C THR A 246 3.30 5.15 -19.62
N ARG A 247 3.93 4.32 -18.81
CA ARG A 247 3.39 3.18 -18.07
C ARG A 247 4.05 3.16 -16.70
N THR A 248 4.28 1.98 -16.12
CA THR A 248 4.98 1.86 -14.85
C THR A 248 6.37 2.51 -14.89
N ALA A 249 6.78 3.11 -13.79
CA ALA A 249 8.15 3.55 -13.54
C ALA A 249 8.92 2.47 -12.75
N PRO A 250 10.25 2.43 -12.81
CA PRO A 250 11.05 1.66 -11.86
C PRO A 250 10.68 2.03 -10.42
N ALA A 251 10.61 1.06 -9.53
CA ALA A 251 10.38 1.31 -8.12
C ALA A 251 11.41 2.31 -7.55
N LYS A 252 10.97 3.26 -6.72
CA LYS A 252 11.80 4.33 -6.16
C LYS A 252 12.22 5.43 -7.15
N SER A 253 11.50 5.59 -8.24
CA SER A 253 11.75 6.71 -9.18
C SER A 253 11.44 8.07 -8.56
N PHE A 254 10.61 8.12 -7.51
CA PHE A 254 10.18 9.34 -6.82
C PHE A 254 10.61 9.32 -5.35
N ALA A 255 10.53 10.50 -4.70
CA ALA A 255 10.89 10.62 -3.28
C ALA A 255 9.94 9.81 -2.37
N PRO A 256 10.45 9.17 -1.31
CA PRO A 256 9.62 8.45 -0.37
C PRO A 256 8.78 9.39 0.50
N ASN A 257 7.71 8.86 1.09
CA ASN A 257 6.95 9.56 2.12
C ASN A 257 7.71 9.60 3.47
N GLY A 258 7.10 10.23 4.50
CA GLY A 258 7.73 10.41 5.80
C GLY A 258 8.04 9.12 6.57
N TYR A 259 7.51 7.98 6.16
CA TYR A 259 7.88 6.65 6.71
C TYR A 259 8.93 5.92 5.86
N GLY A 260 9.38 6.49 4.74
CA GLY A 260 10.36 5.86 3.85
C GLY A 260 9.75 4.89 2.84
N LEU A 261 8.44 5.00 2.59
CA LEU A 261 7.73 4.22 1.57
C LEU A 261 7.69 4.99 0.25
N TYR A 262 7.98 4.29 -0.82
CA TYR A 262 7.98 4.81 -2.19
C TYR A 262 6.68 4.46 -2.90
N ASP A 263 6.35 5.28 -3.90
CA ASP A 263 5.29 5.01 -4.87
C ASP A 263 3.88 4.78 -4.25
N MET A 264 3.63 5.38 -3.06
CA MET A 264 2.33 5.34 -2.38
C MET A 264 1.26 6.21 -3.09
N SER A 265 1.62 6.85 -4.18
CA SER A 265 0.77 7.68 -5.03
C SER A 265 1.15 7.44 -6.48
N GLY A 266 0.23 7.01 -7.31
CA GLY A 266 0.48 6.70 -8.72
C GLY A 266 1.20 5.37 -8.93
N ASN A 267 1.95 5.23 -10.00
CA ASN A 267 2.62 4.04 -10.50
C ASN A 267 1.63 2.89 -10.76
N VAL A 268 1.31 2.06 -9.77
CA VAL A 268 0.27 1.04 -9.91
C VAL A 268 -0.70 1.04 -8.74
N TRP A 269 -1.97 0.68 -8.98
CA TRP A 269 -2.91 0.33 -7.94
C TRP A 269 -2.38 -0.87 -7.14
N GLU A 270 -2.71 -0.92 -5.85
CA GLU A 270 -2.24 -1.96 -4.96
C GLU A 270 -3.39 -2.69 -4.27
N TRP A 271 -3.38 -4.03 -4.36
CA TRP A 271 -4.32 -4.87 -3.65
C TRP A 271 -4.21 -4.74 -2.14
N CYS A 272 -5.36 -4.56 -1.47
CA CYS A 272 -5.52 -4.69 -0.03
C CYS A 272 -6.28 -5.98 0.33
N ALA A 273 -6.13 -6.44 1.57
CA ALA A 273 -6.79 -7.65 2.05
C ALA A 273 -8.31 -7.53 2.14
N ASP A 274 -8.82 -6.30 2.26
CA ASP A 274 -10.20 -6.02 2.62
C ASP A 274 -11.18 -6.30 1.47
N GLN A 275 -12.35 -6.84 1.84
CA GLN A 275 -13.55 -6.78 1.01
C GLN A 275 -13.96 -5.32 0.84
N TYR A 276 -14.41 -4.95 -0.36
CA TYR A 276 -14.89 -3.59 -0.58
C TYR A 276 -16.40 -3.46 -0.28
N ARG A 277 -16.73 -2.38 0.44
CA ARG A 277 -18.08 -1.86 0.59
C ARG A 277 -18.03 -0.34 0.54
N PRO A 278 -18.90 0.33 -0.22
CA PRO A 278 -18.92 1.80 -0.28
C PRO A 278 -19.33 2.43 1.06
N ASP A 279 -20.09 1.72 1.89
CA ASP A 279 -20.60 2.19 3.19
C ASP A 279 -19.71 1.82 4.39
N THR A 280 -18.55 1.21 4.18
CA THR A 280 -17.64 0.73 5.25
C THR A 280 -17.29 1.84 6.24
N TYR A 281 -16.95 3.03 5.76
CA TYR A 281 -16.53 4.14 6.62
C TYR A 281 -17.69 4.68 7.44
N ALA A 282 -18.88 4.77 6.85
CA ALA A 282 -20.09 5.20 7.55
C ALA A 282 -20.49 4.20 8.65
N ILE A 283 -20.46 2.89 8.36
CA ILE A 283 -20.72 1.83 9.35
C ILE A 283 -19.70 1.89 10.48
N ARG A 284 -18.40 2.00 10.17
CA ARG A 284 -17.33 2.06 11.17
C ARG A 284 -17.47 3.29 12.06
N ALA A 285 -17.72 4.46 11.50
CA ALA A 285 -17.95 5.69 12.28
C ALA A 285 -19.13 5.53 13.25
N GLN A 286 -20.26 4.97 12.81
CA GLN A 286 -21.42 4.72 13.67
C GLN A 286 -21.11 3.71 14.80
N LEU A 287 -20.30 2.69 14.52
CA LEU A 287 -19.88 1.72 15.53
C LEU A 287 -18.98 2.38 16.59
N ILE A 288 -18.07 3.25 16.16
CA ILE A 288 -17.18 4.02 17.06
C ILE A 288 -18.02 4.95 17.95
N GLU A 289 -19.01 5.66 17.41
CA GLU A 289 -19.92 6.50 18.19
C GLU A 289 -20.68 5.71 19.25
N LYS A 290 -20.96 4.44 19.01
CA LYS A 290 -21.58 3.50 19.97
C LYS A 290 -20.57 2.83 20.92
N GLY A 291 -19.31 3.26 20.92
CA GLY A 291 -18.27 2.78 21.83
C GLY A 291 -17.47 1.58 21.33
N ALA A 292 -17.61 1.17 20.05
CA ALA A 292 -16.77 0.13 19.48
C ALA A 292 -15.34 0.64 19.28
N SER A 293 -14.35 -0.26 19.42
CA SER A 293 -12.97 0.02 19.07
C SER A 293 -12.75 -0.04 17.55
N ALA A 294 -11.92 0.87 17.04
CA ALA A 294 -11.40 0.82 15.68
C ALA A 294 -9.93 0.38 15.65
N ASP A 295 -9.55 -0.52 16.54
CA ASP A 295 -8.19 -1.03 16.64
C ASP A 295 -7.93 -2.12 15.59
N ASN A 296 -6.92 -1.91 14.73
CA ASN A 296 -6.49 -2.85 13.69
C ASN A 296 -7.65 -3.43 12.85
N PRO A 297 -8.49 -2.59 12.23
CA PRO A 297 -9.67 -3.06 11.53
C PRO A 297 -9.29 -3.94 10.33
N GLN A 298 -10.01 -5.06 10.17
CA GLN A 298 -9.78 -6.06 9.10
C GLN A 298 -10.72 -5.89 7.90
N GLY A 299 -11.44 -4.77 7.84
CA GLY A 299 -12.46 -4.57 6.82
C GLY A 299 -13.77 -5.34 7.07
N PRO A 300 -14.73 -5.25 6.16
CA PRO A 300 -15.99 -5.98 6.23
C PRO A 300 -15.78 -7.47 5.93
N SER A 301 -16.66 -8.33 6.46
CA SER A 301 -16.62 -9.79 6.26
C SER A 301 -17.07 -10.22 4.86
N SER A 302 -17.79 -9.36 4.14
CA SER A 302 -18.25 -9.61 2.77
C SER A 302 -18.25 -8.30 1.98
N SER A 303 -18.05 -8.41 0.69
CA SER A 303 -18.31 -7.34 -0.28
C SER A 303 -19.82 -7.16 -0.41
N PHE A 304 -20.25 -5.93 -0.52
CA PHE A 304 -21.66 -5.59 -0.76
C PHE A 304 -21.79 -4.15 -1.23
N ASP A 305 -22.57 -3.93 -2.28
CA ASP A 305 -22.98 -2.60 -2.71
C ASP A 305 -24.50 -2.45 -2.50
N PRO A 306 -24.94 -1.56 -1.60
CA PRO A 306 -26.38 -1.36 -1.36
C PRO A 306 -27.13 -0.84 -2.61
N ASN A 307 -26.42 -0.23 -3.58
CA ASN A 307 -27.02 0.23 -4.84
C ASN A 307 -27.04 -0.87 -5.92
N ASN A 308 -26.27 -1.93 -5.74
CA ASN A 308 -26.21 -3.09 -6.63
C ASN A 308 -26.00 -4.39 -5.83
N PRO A 309 -27.04 -4.92 -5.16
CA PRO A 309 -26.92 -6.07 -4.26
C PRO A 309 -26.41 -7.38 -4.92
N ASP A 310 -26.61 -7.49 -6.24
CA ASP A 310 -26.21 -8.66 -7.02
C ASP A 310 -24.81 -8.49 -7.65
N ALA A 311 -24.08 -7.41 -7.32
CA ALA A 311 -22.72 -7.20 -7.80
C ALA A 311 -21.79 -8.35 -7.34
N PRO A 312 -20.83 -8.74 -8.18
CA PRO A 312 -19.82 -9.74 -7.78
C PRO A 312 -18.98 -9.26 -6.59
N GLU A 313 -18.35 -10.23 -5.91
CA GLU A 313 -17.37 -9.92 -4.86
C GLU A 313 -16.26 -9.01 -5.41
N VAL A 314 -15.90 -7.98 -4.67
CA VAL A 314 -14.83 -7.06 -5.01
C VAL A 314 -13.92 -6.78 -3.82
N ARG A 315 -12.64 -6.52 -4.11
CA ARG A 315 -11.60 -6.21 -3.14
C ARG A 315 -11.13 -4.77 -3.28
N VAL A 316 -10.60 -4.23 -2.19
CA VAL A 316 -10.07 -2.87 -2.16
C VAL A 316 -8.74 -2.77 -2.89
N ASN A 317 -8.61 -1.74 -3.72
CA ASN A 317 -7.33 -1.28 -4.27
C ASN A 317 -7.07 0.17 -3.83
N ARG A 318 -5.79 0.51 -3.68
CA ARG A 318 -5.35 1.81 -3.19
C ARG A 318 -4.20 2.39 -4.03
N GLY A 319 -3.95 3.69 -3.91
CA GLY A 319 -2.77 4.38 -4.44
C GLY A 319 -2.91 5.03 -5.80
N GLY A 320 -3.89 4.64 -6.59
CA GLY A 320 -3.97 5.09 -7.99
C GLY A 320 -2.89 4.47 -8.86
N SER A 321 -2.71 4.99 -10.06
CA SER A 321 -1.72 4.46 -11.00
C SER A 321 -1.23 5.53 -11.99
N PHE A 322 -0.33 5.15 -12.88
CA PHE A 322 0.13 5.97 -14.00
C PHE A 322 -1.00 6.47 -14.93
N LEU A 323 -2.23 5.97 -14.77
CA LEU A 323 -3.41 6.42 -15.51
C LEU A 323 -4.24 7.49 -14.77
N CYS A 324 -3.92 7.81 -13.52
CA CYS A 324 -4.68 8.76 -12.73
C CYS A 324 -4.23 10.20 -13.00
N ASN A 325 -5.20 11.11 -13.09
CA ASN A 325 -4.98 12.55 -13.12
C ASN A 325 -6.19 13.29 -12.52
N ASP A 326 -6.07 14.61 -12.32
CA ASP A 326 -7.11 15.43 -11.69
C ASP A 326 -8.43 15.43 -12.45
N SER A 327 -8.40 15.32 -13.78
CA SER A 327 -9.58 15.44 -14.62
C SER A 327 -10.42 14.18 -14.74
N TYR A 328 -9.84 13.01 -14.45
CA TYR A 328 -10.52 11.72 -14.57
C TYR A 328 -10.54 10.92 -13.28
N CYS A 329 -9.39 10.76 -12.64
CA CYS A 329 -9.22 9.84 -11.53
C CYS A 329 -8.18 10.43 -10.56
N ALA A 330 -8.55 11.31 -9.65
CA ALA A 330 -7.65 11.83 -8.62
C ALA A 330 -7.35 10.80 -7.52
N SER A 331 -7.24 9.52 -7.87
CA SER A 331 -7.13 8.41 -6.92
C SER A 331 -5.70 8.11 -6.45
N TYR A 332 -4.72 8.92 -6.85
CA TYR A 332 -3.38 8.95 -6.26
C TYR A 332 -3.36 9.51 -4.82
N ARG A 333 -4.49 10.04 -4.31
CA ARG A 333 -4.65 10.50 -2.92
C ARG A 333 -4.69 9.31 -1.96
N PRO A 334 -4.06 9.39 -0.77
CA PRO A 334 -4.04 8.28 0.18
C PRO A 334 -5.42 7.81 0.64
N SER A 335 -6.45 8.69 0.63
CA SER A 335 -7.82 8.33 1.03
C SER A 335 -8.62 7.64 -0.07
N ALA A 336 -8.22 7.77 -1.34
CA ALA A 336 -8.99 7.26 -2.47
C ALA A 336 -9.02 5.73 -2.50
N ARG A 337 -10.18 5.17 -2.85
CA ARG A 337 -10.49 3.74 -2.85
C ARG A 337 -10.95 3.31 -4.23
N MET A 338 -10.67 2.07 -4.61
CA MET A 338 -11.23 1.43 -5.80
C MET A 338 -11.62 -0.01 -5.48
N ALA A 339 -12.59 -0.52 -6.22
CA ALA A 339 -13.07 -1.89 -6.11
C ALA A 339 -12.74 -2.66 -7.39
N THR A 340 -12.20 -3.88 -7.24
CA THR A 340 -11.90 -4.78 -8.38
C THR A 340 -12.22 -6.21 -7.98
N THR A 341 -12.75 -7.01 -8.92
CA THR A 341 -13.03 -8.44 -8.68
C THR A 341 -11.73 -9.22 -8.44
N PRO A 342 -11.71 -10.23 -7.55
CA PRO A 342 -10.47 -10.87 -7.10
C PRO A 342 -9.76 -11.72 -8.17
N ASP A 343 -10.42 -11.99 -9.27
CA ASP A 343 -9.90 -12.72 -10.43
C ASP A 343 -9.47 -11.80 -11.60
N THR A 344 -9.71 -10.49 -11.48
CA THR A 344 -9.31 -9.51 -12.49
C THR A 344 -7.84 -9.14 -12.38
N SER A 345 -7.14 -9.16 -13.48
CA SER A 345 -5.79 -8.62 -13.67
C SER A 345 -5.82 -7.44 -14.63
N LEU A 346 -4.98 -6.43 -14.37
CA LEU A 346 -4.93 -5.17 -15.14
C LEU A 346 -3.49 -4.71 -15.32
N SER A 347 -3.21 -4.05 -16.45
CA SER A 347 -1.86 -3.53 -16.76
C SER A 347 -1.39 -2.39 -15.83
N HIS A 348 -2.18 -1.99 -14.86
CA HIS A 348 -1.87 -0.94 -13.87
C HIS A 348 -2.15 -1.36 -12.42
N LEU A 349 -2.25 -2.65 -12.14
CA LEU A 349 -2.63 -3.20 -10.84
C LEU A 349 -1.60 -4.22 -10.37
N GLY A 350 -0.99 -3.94 -9.24
CA GLY A 350 0.01 -4.72 -8.53
C GLY A 350 -0.30 -4.81 -7.04
N PHE A 351 0.73 -4.92 -6.19
CA PHE A 351 0.58 -5.00 -4.74
C PHE A 351 1.91 -4.79 -4.01
N ARG A 352 1.84 -4.50 -2.72
CA ARG A 352 2.95 -4.62 -1.75
C ARG A 352 2.55 -5.48 -0.56
N CYS A 353 3.54 -5.94 0.21
CA CYS A 353 3.28 -6.83 1.33
C CYS A 353 3.55 -6.14 2.67
N VAL A 354 2.93 -6.72 3.70
CA VAL A 354 3.20 -6.40 5.10
C VAL A 354 3.54 -7.65 5.90
N GLN A 355 4.22 -7.45 7.02
CA GLN A 355 4.50 -8.50 8.00
C GLN A 355 4.21 -7.97 9.40
N SER A 356 3.45 -8.72 10.18
CA SER A 356 3.20 -8.38 11.58
C SER A 356 4.47 -8.52 12.39
N LEU A 357 4.66 -7.67 13.41
CA LEU A 357 5.75 -7.88 14.37
C LEU A 357 5.52 -9.21 15.09
N SER A 358 6.58 -9.99 15.24
CA SER A 358 6.55 -11.18 16.12
C SER A 358 6.25 -10.72 17.55
N LYS A 359 5.29 -11.39 18.20
CA LYS A 359 4.97 -11.16 19.61
C LYS A 359 6.11 -11.58 20.51
#